data_c18f352f70ce7a2c453c46ab63388b3e
#
_entry.id   c18f352f70ce7a2c453c46ab63388b3e
#
_cell.length_a   1.000
_cell.length_b   1.000
_cell.length_c   1.000
_cell.angle_alpha   90.00
_cell.angle_beta   90.00
_cell.angle_gamma   90.00
#
_symmetry.space_group_name_H-M   'P 1'
#
loop_
_entity.id
_entity.type
_entity.pdbx_description
1 polymer ?
#
loop_
_entity_poly.entity_id
_entity_poly.type
_entity_poly.pdbx_seq_one_letter_code
_entity_poly.pdbx_strand_id
1 'polypeptide(L)'
;MEEKNSLSHAVWECKYHVVWIPKYRKKQLYLGLRKYLGEILHSLAQQKECKILEGHLQPDHVHALVEIPPKYSVSHVVGFIKGKSAIAIARNFMGRKRNFIGQNFWARGYYVSTVGLDEAIIRRYIQRQEKEARRLEQLTLFKDE
;
A
#
# COMPACT_ATOMS: atom_id res chain seq x y z
N MET A 1 -26.83 6.25 11.28
CA MET A 1 -26.76 6.98 10.01
C MET A 1 -25.31 7.38 9.74
N GLU A 2 -24.76 6.91 8.66
CA GLU A 2 -23.38 7.24 8.35
C GLU A 2 -23.27 8.71 7.93
N GLU A 3 -22.31 9.40 8.53
CA GLU A 3 -21.98 10.75 8.08
C GLU A 3 -21.36 10.67 6.69
N LYS A 4 -21.92 11.44 5.77
CA LYS A 4 -21.35 11.57 4.44
C LYS A 4 -20.41 12.77 4.40
N ASN A 5 -19.30 12.60 3.72
CA ASN A 5 -18.34 13.68 3.53
C ASN A 5 -18.91 14.73 2.59
N SER A 6 -18.51 15.97 2.79
CA SER A 6 -18.96 17.06 1.95
C SER A 6 -17.82 17.94 1.47
N LEU A 7 -17.92 18.36 0.23
CA LEU A 7 -17.22 19.52 -0.32
C LEU A 7 -18.20 20.67 -0.31
N SER A 8 -17.74 21.91 -0.59
CA SER A 8 -18.58 23.12 -0.47
C SER A 8 -19.94 23.01 -1.19
N HIS A 9 -20.04 22.25 -2.28
CA HIS A 9 -21.27 22.09 -3.04
C HIS A 9 -21.57 20.65 -3.42
N ALA A 10 -20.87 19.68 -2.81
CA ALA A 10 -21.05 18.28 -3.13
C ALA A 10 -20.95 17.41 -1.90
N VAL A 11 -21.73 16.36 -1.87
CA VAL A 11 -21.63 15.28 -0.89
C VAL A 11 -20.98 14.09 -1.58
N TRP A 12 -20.04 13.43 -0.92
CA TRP A 12 -19.31 12.33 -1.53
C TRP A 12 -19.11 11.19 -0.57
N GLU A 13 -18.99 10.00 -1.14
CA GLU A 13 -18.65 8.79 -0.42
C GLU A 13 -17.86 7.89 -1.37
N CYS A 14 -16.54 7.99 -1.27
CA CYS A 14 -15.63 7.29 -2.16
C CYS A 14 -14.71 6.41 -1.33
N LYS A 15 -15.06 5.13 -1.25
CA LYS A 15 -14.33 4.12 -0.48
C LYS A 15 -13.77 3.06 -1.41
N TYR A 16 -12.53 2.68 -1.17
CA TYR A 16 -11.81 1.72 -2.00
C TYR A 16 -11.13 0.67 -1.16
N HIS A 17 -11.25 -0.59 -1.57
CA HIS A 17 -10.37 -1.64 -1.09
C HIS A 17 -9.09 -1.58 -1.90
N VAL A 18 -7.94 -1.47 -1.23
CA VAL A 18 -6.63 -1.40 -1.86
C VAL A 18 -5.75 -2.49 -1.27
N VAL A 19 -5.06 -3.23 -2.14
CA VAL A 19 -4.15 -4.30 -1.72
C VAL A 19 -2.81 -4.11 -2.42
N TRP A 20 -1.72 -4.19 -1.66
CA TRP A 20 -0.37 -4.22 -2.23
C TRP A 20 0.53 -5.11 -1.39
N ILE A 21 1.68 -5.50 -1.95
CA ILE A 21 2.56 -6.48 -1.33
C ILE A 21 4.00 -5.98 -1.21
N PRO A 22 4.76 -6.53 -0.25
CA PRO A 22 6.21 -6.32 -0.22
C PRO A 22 6.87 -6.94 -1.44
N LYS A 23 7.97 -6.33 -1.87
CA LYS A 23 8.76 -6.80 -3.00
C LYS A 23 9.67 -7.95 -2.55
N TYR A 24 9.82 -8.97 -3.41
CA TYR A 24 10.78 -10.08 -3.31
C TYR A 24 10.47 -11.15 -2.28
N ARG A 25 9.95 -10.85 -1.10
CA ARG A 25 9.86 -11.84 -0.03
C ARG A 25 8.48 -11.95 0.55
N LYS A 26 8.05 -13.18 0.76
CA LYS A 26 6.87 -13.48 1.54
C LYS A 26 7.16 -13.17 3.01
N LYS A 27 6.13 -12.75 3.75
CA LYS A 27 6.21 -12.53 5.20
C LYS A 27 7.24 -11.49 5.63
N GLN A 28 7.49 -10.49 4.79
CA GLN A 28 8.36 -9.39 5.20
C GLN A 28 7.74 -8.52 6.29
N LEU A 29 6.42 -8.53 6.40
CA LEU A 29 5.72 -7.70 7.37
C LEU A 29 5.63 -8.44 8.71
N TYR A 30 6.72 -8.46 9.46
CA TYR A 30 6.72 -9.05 10.79
C TYR A 30 6.00 -8.13 11.80
N LEU A 31 5.71 -8.67 13.00
CA LEU A 31 4.79 -8.05 13.95
C LEU A 31 5.19 -6.61 14.37
N GLY A 32 6.46 -6.38 14.70
CA GLY A 32 6.92 -5.04 15.10
C GLY A 32 6.80 -4.03 13.98
N LEU A 33 7.16 -4.43 12.77
CA LEU A 33 7.03 -3.57 11.59
C LEU A 33 5.57 -3.29 11.26
N ARG A 34 4.68 -4.28 11.40
CA ARG A 34 3.26 -4.08 11.13
C ARG A 34 2.64 -3.04 12.05
N LYS A 35 3.00 -3.06 13.33
CA LYS A 35 2.52 -2.06 14.28
C LYS A 35 2.94 -0.64 13.86
N TYR A 36 4.21 -0.48 13.55
CA TYR A 36 4.75 0.81 13.09
C TYR A 36 4.09 1.23 11.78
N LEU A 37 3.96 0.32 10.84
CA LEU A 37 3.37 0.58 9.52
C LEU A 37 1.92 1.05 9.65
N GLY A 38 1.13 0.44 10.54
CA GLY A 38 -0.23 0.89 10.76
C GLY A 38 -0.32 2.36 11.13
N GLU A 39 0.53 2.81 12.05
CA GLU A 39 0.59 4.20 12.47
C GLU A 39 1.01 5.12 11.31
N ILE A 40 2.02 4.71 10.55
CA ILE A 40 2.53 5.46 9.41
C ILE A 40 1.47 5.60 8.32
N LEU A 41 0.78 4.52 8.00
CA LEU A 41 -0.25 4.55 6.96
C LEU A 41 -1.38 5.50 7.30
N HIS A 42 -1.85 5.49 8.56
CA HIS A 42 -2.88 6.43 9.01
C HIS A 42 -2.40 7.89 8.90
N SER A 43 -1.18 8.15 9.34
CA SER A 43 -0.59 9.49 9.26
C SER A 43 -0.47 9.98 7.82
N LEU A 44 0.01 9.12 6.92
CA LEU A 44 0.17 9.47 5.51
C LEU A 44 -1.17 9.71 4.83
N ALA A 45 -2.17 8.89 5.16
CA ALA A 45 -3.52 9.10 4.63
C ALA A 45 -4.08 10.47 5.04
N GLN A 46 -3.89 10.85 6.30
CA GLN A 46 -4.33 12.16 6.78
C GLN A 46 -3.69 13.32 6.04
N GLN A 47 -2.43 13.18 5.62
CA GLN A 47 -1.76 14.23 4.85
C GLN A 47 -2.42 14.49 3.50
N LYS A 48 -3.16 13.52 2.99
CA LYS A 48 -3.94 13.65 1.75
C LYS A 48 -5.44 13.75 2.02
N GLU A 49 -5.83 14.12 3.24
CA GLU A 49 -7.22 14.23 3.63
C GLU A 49 -8.02 12.94 3.40
N CYS A 50 -7.33 11.81 3.41
CA CYS A 50 -7.91 10.48 3.31
C CYS A 50 -8.06 9.86 4.69
N LYS A 51 -8.93 8.85 4.79
CA LYS A 51 -9.09 8.07 6.02
C LYS A 51 -8.93 6.60 5.70
N ILE A 52 -8.14 5.90 6.50
CA ILE A 52 -8.11 4.45 6.49
C ILE A 52 -9.19 3.99 7.46
N LEU A 53 -10.29 3.48 6.92
CA LEU A 53 -11.43 3.05 7.72
C LEU A 53 -11.18 1.69 8.34
N GLU A 54 -10.46 0.83 7.64
CA GLU A 54 -10.14 -0.52 8.07
C GLU A 54 -8.83 -0.93 7.44
N GLY A 55 -7.95 -1.54 8.21
CA GLY A 55 -6.65 -1.97 7.71
C GLY A 55 -6.30 -3.35 8.22
N HIS A 56 -5.78 -4.19 7.34
CA HIS A 56 -5.32 -5.53 7.66
C HIS A 56 -3.89 -5.68 7.16
N LEU A 57 -2.96 -5.75 8.10
CA LEU A 57 -1.54 -5.90 7.80
C LEU A 57 -1.17 -7.37 7.99
N GLN A 58 -1.20 -8.12 6.91
CA GLN A 58 -0.81 -9.52 6.90
C GLN A 58 0.69 -9.65 6.64
N PRO A 59 1.31 -10.79 6.94
CA PRO A 59 2.75 -10.92 6.72
C PRO A 59 3.19 -10.72 5.27
N ASP A 60 2.32 -11.00 4.31
CA ASP A 60 2.64 -10.97 2.89
C ASP A 60 1.88 -9.90 2.09
N HIS A 61 1.02 -9.11 2.74
CA HIS A 61 0.30 -8.06 2.03
C HIS A 61 -0.33 -7.06 2.98
N VAL A 62 -0.64 -5.89 2.42
CA VAL A 62 -1.45 -4.86 3.07
C VAL A 62 -2.80 -4.83 2.36
N HIS A 63 -3.87 -4.83 3.15
CA HIS A 63 -5.23 -4.63 2.66
C HIS A 63 -5.86 -3.51 3.46
N ALA A 64 -6.28 -2.45 2.80
CA ALA A 64 -6.87 -1.29 3.47
C ALA A 64 -8.15 -0.87 2.78
N LEU A 65 -9.14 -0.48 3.59
CA LEU A 65 -10.32 0.23 3.11
C LEU A 65 -10.05 1.71 3.31
N VAL A 66 -9.93 2.44 2.22
CA VAL A 66 -9.51 3.84 2.23
C VAL A 66 -10.60 4.72 1.66
N GLU A 67 -10.92 5.78 2.38
CA GLU A 67 -11.82 6.83 1.91
C GLU A 67 -10.99 7.96 1.32
N ILE A 68 -11.22 8.27 0.05
CA ILE A 68 -10.43 9.24 -0.71
C ILE A 68 -11.34 10.34 -1.23
N PRO A 69 -11.06 11.63 -0.92
CA PRO A 69 -11.87 12.71 -1.46
C PRO A 69 -11.77 12.80 -2.98
N PRO A 70 -12.85 13.23 -3.67
CA PRO A 70 -12.89 13.25 -5.14
C PRO A 70 -11.81 14.09 -5.81
N LYS A 71 -11.20 15.01 -5.09
CA LYS A 71 -10.14 15.86 -5.64
C LYS A 71 -8.83 15.11 -5.92
N TYR A 72 -8.66 13.92 -5.37
CA TYR A 72 -7.47 13.09 -5.59
C TYR A 72 -7.82 11.82 -6.33
N SER A 73 -6.96 11.41 -7.24
CA SER A 73 -7.07 10.09 -7.85
C SER A 73 -6.57 9.01 -6.89
N VAL A 74 -7.08 7.80 -7.05
CA VAL A 74 -6.59 6.63 -6.29
C VAL A 74 -5.09 6.46 -6.49
N SER A 75 -4.62 6.56 -7.73
CA SER A 75 -3.20 6.36 -8.04
C SER A 75 -2.32 7.40 -7.36
N HIS A 76 -2.77 8.64 -7.26
CA HIS A 76 -2.02 9.68 -6.55
C HIS A 76 -1.87 9.34 -5.06
N VAL A 77 -2.96 8.97 -4.42
CA VAL A 77 -2.98 8.67 -2.98
C VAL A 77 -2.18 7.40 -2.68
N VAL A 78 -2.43 6.32 -3.42
CA VAL A 78 -1.73 5.05 -3.18
C VAL A 78 -0.24 5.19 -3.48
N GLY A 79 0.12 5.90 -4.55
CA GLY A 79 1.52 6.17 -4.87
C GLY A 79 2.23 6.95 -3.77
N PHE A 80 1.56 7.96 -3.21
CA PHE A 80 2.08 8.73 -2.09
C PHE A 80 2.28 7.85 -0.85
N ILE A 81 1.28 7.07 -0.48
CA ILE A 81 1.33 6.20 0.70
C ILE A 81 2.43 5.14 0.54
N LYS A 82 2.50 4.48 -0.60
CA LYS A 82 3.52 3.47 -0.85
C LYS A 82 4.93 4.06 -0.84
N GLY A 83 5.13 5.18 -1.53
CA GLY A 83 6.43 5.81 -1.61
C GLY A 83 6.93 6.30 -0.25
N LYS A 84 6.12 7.04 0.46
CA LYS A 84 6.49 7.60 1.76
C LYS A 84 6.64 6.52 2.84
N SER A 85 5.78 5.51 2.85
CA SER A 85 5.91 4.41 3.81
C SER A 85 7.18 3.60 3.56
N ALA A 86 7.54 3.36 2.32
CA ALA A 86 8.78 2.65 1.99
C ALA A 86 10.01 3.40 2.52
N ILE A 87 10.05 4.71 2.35
CA ILE A 87 11.13 5.53 2.87
C ILE A 87 11.18 5.46 4.40
N ALA A 88 10.04 5.59 5.06
CA ALA A 88 9.95 5.53 6.52
C ALA A 88 10.43 4.18 7.07
N ILE A 89 10.01 3.08 6.45
CA ILE A 89 10.43 1.74 6.83
C ILE A 89 11.94 1.59 6.67
N ALA A 90 12.48 2.03 5.55
CA ALA A 90 13.92 1.92 5.28
C ALA A 90 14.74 2.66 6.33
N ARG A 91 14.32 3.87 6.69
CA ARG A 91 15.04 4.69 7.66
C ARG A 91 14.94 4.17 9.08
N ASN A 92 13.77 3.69 9.48
CA ASN A 92 13.50 3.37 10.87
C ASN A 92 13.64 1.88 11.21
N PHE A 93 13.59 1.00 10.24
CA PHE A 93 13.67 -0.45 10.49
C PHE A 93 14.82 -1.14 9.76
N MET A 94 15.30 -0.58 8.65
CA MET A 94 16.34 -1.21 7.85
C MET A 94 17.69 -0.48 7.95
N GLY A 95 17.78 0.54 8.80
CA GLY A 95 19.00 1.33 9.00
C GLY A 95 19.46 2.11 7.78
N ARG A 96 18.62 2.23 6.77
CA ARG A 96 18.91 3.01 5.58
C ARG A 96 18.83 4.49 5.88
N LYS A 97 19.86 5.23 5.49
CA LYS A 97 19.90 6.68 5.69
C LYS A 97 19.72 7.39 4.36
N ARG A 98 20.17 8.64 4.27
CA ARG A 98 19.98 9.47 3.09
C ARG A 98 20.31 8.76 1.77
N ASN A 99 19.74 9.28 0.68
CA ASN A 99 19.84 8.77 -0.69
C ASN A 99 19.05 7.49 -0.95
N PHE A 100 18.33 6.99 0.05
CA PHE A 100 17.43 5.88 -0.16
C PHE A 100 16.05 6.41 -0.58
N ILE A 101 15.56 5.96 -1.72
CA ILE A 101 14.28 6.43 -2.29
C ILE A 101 13.12 5.47 -2.06
N GLY A 102 13.34 4.39 -1.32
CA GLY A 102 12.27 3.49 -0.91
C GLY A 102 11.71 2.58 -1.99
N GLN A 103 12.28 2.57 -3.18
CA GLN A 103 11.74 1.84 -4.32
C GLN A 103 11.75 0.33 -4.16
N ASN A 104 12.50 -0.20 -3.22
CA ASN A 104 12.75 -1.63 -3.12
C ASN A 104 11.93 -2.33 -2.04
N PHE A 105 11.05 -1.64 -1.32
CA PHE A 105 10.26 -2.30 -0.28
C PHE A 105 8.95 -2.89 -0.82
N TRP A 106 8.17 -2.10 -1.57
CA TRP A 106 6.90 -2.54 -2.12
C TRP A 106 7.03 -3.04 -3.55
N ALA A 107 6.31 -4.07 -3.91
CA ALA A 107 6.16 -4.46 -5.31
C ALA A 107 5.41 -3.38 -6.07
N ARG A 108 5.62 -3.30 -7.38
CA ARG A 108 4.91 -2.35 -8.24
C ARG A 108 3.43 -2.71 -8.30
N GLY A 109 2.62 -1.67 -8.43
CA GLY A 109 1.20 -1.84 -8.61
C GLY A 109 0.43 -2.08 -7.33
N TYR A 110 -0.85 -2.24 -7.47
CA TYR A 110 -1.80 -2.51 -6.40
C TYR A 110 -3.10 -3.01 -7.02
N TYR A 111 -3.89 -3.70 -6.22
CA TYR A 111 -5.28 -4.04 -6.56
C TYR A 111 -6.19 -3.00 -5.94
N VAL A 112 -7.22 -2.54 -6.67
CA VAL A 112 -8.21 -1.63 -6.14
C VAL A 112 -9.61 -2.05 -6.58
N SER A 113 -10.57 -1.92 -5.66
CA SER A 113 -11.98 -2.21 -5.94
C SER A 113 -12.86 -1.24 -5.15
N THR A 114 -13.95 -0.80 -5.77
CA THR A 114 -14.96 0.04 -5.12
C THR A 114 -16.11 -0.77 -4.55
N VAL A 115 -16.18 -2.07 -4.88
CA VAL A 115 -17.24 -2.96 -4.42
C VAL A 115 -16.69 -3.99 -3.43
N GLY A 116 -17.57 -4.81 -2.89
CA GLY A 116 -17.24 -5.76 -1.86
C GLY A 116 -16.01 -6.63 -2.16
N LEU A 117 -15.39 -7.08 -1.09
CA LEU A 117 -14.17 -7.86 -1.12
C LEU A 117 -14.40 -9.26 -1.68
N ASP A 118 -13.62 -9.64 -2.71
CA ASP A 118 -13.53 -11.02 -3.17
C ASP A 118 -12.15 -11.56 -2.84
N GLU A 119 -12.07 -12.41 -1.83
CA GLU A 119 -10.80 -12.96 -1.36
C GLU A 119 -10.09 -13.82 -2.40
N ALA A 120 -10.82 -14.51 -3.25
CA ALA A 120 -10.21 -15.31 -4.31
C ALA A 120 -9.47 -14.42 -5.32
N ILE A 121 -10.04 -13.28 -5.68
CA ILE A 121 -9.42 -12.32 -6.58
C ILE A 121 -8.17 -11.73 -5.92
N ILE A 122 -8.25 -11.35 -4.66
CA ILE A 122 -7.12 -10.78 -3.91
C ILE A 122 -5.99 -11.79 -3.81
N ARG A 123 -6.31 -13.05 -3.51
CA ARG A 123 -5.31 -14.11 -3.39
C ARG A 123 -4.58 -14.32 -4.73
N ARG A 124 -5.32 -14.35 -5.84
CA ARG A 124 -4.71 -14.46 -7.17
C ARG A 124 -3.82 -13.27 -7.49
N TYR A 125 -4.23 -12.07 -7.11
CA TYR A 125 -3.41 -10.87 -7.28
C TYR A 125 -2.08 -11.00 -6.54
N ILE A 126 -2.12 -11.38 -5.27
CA ILE A 126 -0.93 -11.53 -4.44
C ILE A 126 0.03 -12.56 -5.06
N GLN A 127 -0.49 -13.73 -5.46
CA GLN A 127 0.32 -14.77 -6.07
C GLN A 127 0.98 -14.31 -7.37
N ARG A 128 0.23 -13.58 -8.20
CA ARG A 128 0.76 -13.06 -9.46
C ARG A 128 1.88 -12.05 -9.23
N GLN A 129 1.71 -11.17 -8.26
CA GLN A 129 2.71 -10.16 -7.95
C GLN A 129 3.99 -10.76 -7.37
N GLU A 130 3.87 -11.78 -6.52
CA GLU A 130 5.04 -12.49 -6.00
C GLU A 130 5.81 -13.17 -7.12
N LYS A 131 5.11 -13.82 -8.03
CA LYS A 131 5.71 -14.50 -9.19
C LYS A 131 6.43 -13.52 -10.10
N GLU A 132 5.81 -12.37 -10.38
CA GLU A 132 6.40 -11.32 -11.20
C GLU A 132 7.65 -10.74 -10.55
N ALA A 133 7.62 -10.49 -9.25
CA ALA A 133 8.77 -9.98 -8.51
C ALA A 133 9.96 -10.94 -8.60
N ARG A 134 9.73 -12.25 -8.46
CA ARG A 134 10.77 -13.26 -8.60
C ARG A 134 11.34 -13.29 -10.01
N ARG A 135 10.49 -13.18 -11.02
CA ARG A 135 10.92 -13.14 -12.43
C ARG A 135 11.85 -11.95 -12.68
N LEU A 136 11.48 -10.78 -12.19
CA LEU A 136 12.29 -9.56 -12.35
C LEU A 136 13.63 -9.69 -11.62
N GLU A 137 13.63 -10.28 -10.43
CA GLU A 137 14.86 -10.51 -9.67
C GLU A 137 15.82 -11.42 -10.43
N GLN A 138 15.32 -12.52 -11.00
CA GLN A 138 16.14 -13.42 -11.81
C GLN A 138 16.74 -12.73 -13.02
N LEU A 139 15.95 -11.91 -13.72
CA LEU A 139 16.44 -11.14 -14.86
C LEU A 139 17.56 -10.19 -14.46
N THR A 140 17.43 -9.55 -13.31
CA THR A 140 18.47 -8.65 -12.80
C THR A 140 19.76 -9.41 -12.50
N LEU A 141 19.67 -10.59 -11.88
CA LEU A 141 20.82 -11.40 -11.58
C LEU A 141 21.58 -11.81 -12.86
N PHE A 142 20.87 -12.15 -13.92
CA PHE A 142 21.49 -12.52 -15.20
C PHE A 142 22.13 -11.32 -15.91
N LYS A 143 21.66 -10.11 -15.68
CA LYS A 143 22.20 -8.91 -16.29
C LYS A 143 23.49 -8.43 -15.65
N ASP A 144 23.71 -8.77 -14.40
CA ASP A 144 24.86 -8.30 -13.62
C ASP A 144 26.11 -9.17 -13.79
N GLU A 145 26.06 -10.15 -14.68
CA GLU A 145 27.23 -10.96 -15.01
C GLU A 145 28.14 -10.30 -16.07
#